data_d979d3b878be1a0fe1bac6da42016067
#
_entry.id   d979d3b878be1a0fe1bac6da42016067
#
_cell.length_a   1.000
_cell.length_b   1.000
_cell.length_c   1.000
_cell.angle_alpha   90.00
_cell.angle_beta   90.00
_cell.angle_gamma   90.00
#
_symmetry.space_group_name_H-M   'P 1'
#
loop_
_entity.id
_entity.type
_entity.pdbx_description
1 polymer ?
#
loop_
_entity_poly.entity_id
_entity_poly.type
_entity_poly.pdbx_seq_one_letter_code
_entity_poly.pdbx_strand_id
1 'polypeptide(L)'
;MHRSSSSGIILLLLLLLPAAAFPRGDKEPPWAGLIPEDQAEEVLVAFAELQGEALPREYQYLRSSIPRVILQRVEVLQEHTLPREEEDALRQRLFDDAVAELGVDLDALLAERDAVVFSEATRDERRARYRELEEEIETAREHAAALLQADPRLVELIEPKSISFRRAEPTLLPAGRRLAVLAGEHTADFVIGGTLEEREGYVFLEMQGYNAITRQSVSLGGTAGRVEEIYDLLDPVVDEVATLLLGRPWGRLEVVTGIDDALILVEGQAAGFGRAEIAYLEPGNTKVRVLLSGDQIYETEVVVEPYGRVMVAPELAVPEAEQITLVSEPPGADVYVDSIWTGRTPLLLDRPLTPTTAIISKDDYLKGRVLLSPTSPNVIEKPLIEDIVDWDEEIRMRRDRFYRSLGWFVVSLPLPILLNGMYSNIASLYVDGRPPGLTENASDELVGRANTLLWATRGTAALSAGLFANMALQLRRYIRAGQSFHER
;
A
#
# COMPACT_ATOMS: atom_id res chain seq x y z
N MET A 1 -18.65 19.49 -18.94
CA MET A 1 -17.79 20.61 -19.31
C MET A 1 -17.19 21.19 -18.04
N HIS A 2 -15.93 21.35 -18.05
CA HIS A 2 -14.90 21.87 -17.16
C HIS A 2 -14.13 20.80 -16.38
N ARG A 3 -13.08 20.37 -17.03
CA ARG A 3 -11.85 19.85 -16.39
C ARG A 3 -11.06 21.08 -15.91
N SER A 4 -10.72 21.12 -14.64
CA SER A 4 -9.64 21.97 -14.14
C SER A 4 -8.50 21.06 -13.68
N SER A 5 -7.45 21.04 -14.47
CA SER A 5 -6.13 20.54 -14.12
C SER A 5 -5.51 21.52 -13.13
N SER A 6 -5.24 21.09 -11.92
CA SER A 6 -4.35 21.81 -11.00
C SER A 6 -3.00 21.10 -10.97
N SER A 7 -2.06 21.65 -11.74
CA SER A 7 -0.64 21.37 -11.62
C SER A 7 -0.16 21.82 -10.24
N GLY A 8 0.20 20.87 -9.38
CA GLY A 8 0.86 21.15 -8.12
C GLY A 8 2.30 21.61 -8.39
N ILE A 9 2.59 22.85 -8.08
CA ILE A 9 3.93 23.41 -8.00
C ILE A 9 4.55 22.83 -6.73
N ILE A 10 5.52 21.93 -6.90
CA ILE A 10 6.41 21.50 -5.82
C ILE A 10 7.32 22.68 -5.51
N LEU A 11 7.02 23.36 -4.41
CA LEU A 11 7.85 24.43 -3.85
C LEU A 11 9.03 23.77 -3.14
N LEU A 12 10.21 23.83 -3.76
CA LEU A 12 11.49 23.44 -3.19
C LEU A 12 11.80 24.43 -2.05
N LEU A 13 11.49 24.05 -0.81
CA LEU A 13 11.89 24.82 0.38
C LEU A 13 13.33 24.46 0.72
N LEU A 14 14.27 25.20 0.16
CA LEU A 14 15.64 25.28 0.63
C LEU A 14 15.62 25.87 2.05
N LEU A 15 15.71 25.02 3.06
CA LEU A 15 15.96 25.42 4.45
C LEU A 15 17.39 25.95 4.53
N LEU A 16 17.50 27.26 4.57
CA LEU A 16 18.68 27.99 5.01
C LEU A 16 18.93 27.67 6.50
N LEU A 17 19.81 26.70 6.77
CA LEU A 17 20.44 26.55 8.08
C LEU A 17 21.50 27.66 8.24
N PRO A 18 21.59 28.30 9.42
CA PRO A 18 22.61 29.31 9.64
C PRO A 18 24.01 28.67 9.58
N ALA A 19 24.79 29.08 8.59
CA ALA A 19 26.18 28.70 8.48
C ALA A 19 26.92 29.13 9.76
N ALA A 20 27.36 28.14 10.54
CA ALA A 20 28.38 28.35 11.54
C ALA A 20 29.61 28.96 10.81
N ALA A 21 30.13 30.05 11.35
CA ALA A 21 31.16 30.85 10.76
C ALA A 21 32.47 30.05 10.62
N PHE A 22 32.66 29.47 9.43
CA PHE A 22 33.99 29.02 9.01
C PHE A 22 34.77 30.19 8.39
N PRO A 23 36.08 30.25 8.57
CA PRO A 23 36.88 31.30 7.97
C PRO A 23 36.77 31.23 6.44
N ARG A 24 36.36 32.33 5.83
CA ARG A 24 36.20 32.48 4.37
C ARG A 24 37.56 32.32 3.66
N GLY A 25 37.82 31.13 3.20
CA GLY A 25 38.70 30.85 2.08
C GLY A 25 37.91 29.99 1.13
N ASP A 26 37.75 30.41 -0.12
CA ASP A 26 36.87 29.84 -1.16
C ASP A 26 37.30 28.44 -1.67
N LYS A 27 37.75 27.55 -0.80
CA LYS A 27 37.95 26.14 -1.18
C LYS A 27 36.97 25.29 -0.41
N GLU A 28 36.12 24.58 -1.14
CA GLU A 28 35.30 23.52 -0.56
C GLU A 28 36.17 22.58 0.27
N PRO A 29 35.68 22.10 1.42
CA PRO A 29 36.42 21.14 2.21
C PRO A 29 36.66 19.86 1.37
N PRO A 30 37.80 19.19 1.52
CA PRO A 30 38.19 18.03 0.71
C PRO A 30 37.22 16.85 0.79
N TRP A 31 36.31 16.87 1.75
CA TRP A 31 35.22 15.90 1.92
C TRP A 31 33.84 16.38 1.38
N ALA A 32 33.73 17.61 0.88
CA ALA A 32 32.52 18.13 0.25
C ALA A 32 32.32 17.45 -1.11
N GLY A 33 31.73 16.31 -1.15
CA GLY A 33 31.52 15.48 -2.34
C GLY A 33 31.78 14.01 -2.06
N LEU A 34 32.24 13.67 -0.83
CA LEU A 34 32.40 12.27 -0.42
C LEU A 34 31.10 11.58 -0.04
N ILE A 35 29.97 12.32 0.03
CA ILE A 35 28.66 11.69 0.16
C ILE A 35 28.32 11.22 -1.25
N PRO A 36 28.41 9.91 -1.57
CA PRO A 36 27.91 9.42 -2.84
C PRO A 36 26.43 9.79 -2.91
N GLU A 37 25.98 10.41 -4.00
CA GLU A 37 24.55 10.63 -4.26
C GLU A 37 23.77 9.31 -4.22
N ASP A 38 24.47 8.16 -4.31
CA ASP A 38 24.00 6.78 -4.24
C ASP A 38 24.32 6.09 -2.90
N GLN A 39 24.45 6.81 -1.77
CA GLN A 39 24.58 6.14 -0.49
C GLN A 39 23.35 5.25 -0.30
N ALA A 40 23.54 3.93 -0.26
CA ALA A 40 22.45 2.99 -0.13
C ALA A 40 21.62 3.35 1.12
N GLU A 41 20.40 3.85 0.89
CA GLU A 41 19.45 4.18 1.95
C GLU A 41 18.91 2.91 2.61
N GLU A 42 19.23 1.74 2.04
CA GLU A 42 18.76 0.44 2.47
C GLU A 42 19.90 -0.41 3.04
N VAL A 43 19.56 -1.16 4.09
CA VAL A 43 20.38 -2.24 4.66
C VAL A 43 19.83 -3.58 4.19
N LEU A 44 20.63 -4.31 3.41
CA LEU A 44 20.23 -5.60 2.87
C LEU A 44 20.53 -6.74 3.85
N VAL A 45 19.49 -7.46 4.28
CA VAL A 45 19.57 -8.61 5.18
C VAL A 45 19.33 -9.91 4.41
N ALA A 46 20.20 -10.88 4.61
CA ALA A 46 20.07 -12.22 4.04
C ALA A 46 20.14 -13.31 5.13
N PHE A 47 19.40 -14.38 4.93
CA PHE A 47 19.42 -15.55 5.80
C PHE A 47 20.04 -16.72 5.07
N ALA A 48 20.84 -17.53 5.77
CA ALA A 48 21.42 -18.77 5.26
C ALA A 48 20.75 -19.99 5.88
N GLU A 49 20.74 -21.08 5.14
CA GLU A 49 20.38 -22.39 5.72
C GLU A 49 21.35 -22.77 6.82
N LEU A 50 20.82 -23.43 7.86
CA LEU A 50 21.63 -23.90 8.98
C LEU A 50 22.58 -25.01 8.56
N GLN A 51 23.79 -25.02 9.09
CA GLN A 51 24.72 -26.13 8.98
C GLN A 51 24.27 -27.25 9.91
N GLY A 52 24.22 -28.47 9.40
CA GLY A 52 23.75 -29.62 10.18
C GLY A 52 24.15 -30.91 9.50
N GLU A 53 25.45 -31.24 9.51
CA GLU A 53 25.99 -32.42 8.81
C GLU A 53 25.54 -33.75 9.46
N ALA A 54 25.26 -33.79 10.74
CA ALA A 54 24.89 -34.98 11.52
C ALA A 54 23.38 -35.15 11.74
N LEU A 55 22.52 -34.31 11.10
CA LEU A 55 21.08 -34.40 11.28
C LEU A 55 20.47 -35.65 10.62
N PRO A 56 19.60 -36.41 11.31
CA PRO A 56 18.80 -37.47 10.71
C PRO A 56 17.97 -36.95 9.52
N ARG A 57 17.70 -37.83 8.57
CA ARG A 57 16.95 -37.44 7.33
C ARG A 57 15.59 -36.81 7.64
N GLU A 58 14.93 -37.29 8.68
CA GLU A 58 13.61 -36.79 9.12
C GLU A 58 13.66 -35.36 9.64
N TYR A 59 14.82 -34.85 10.10
CA TYR A 59 14.96 -33.49 10.66
C TYR A 59 15.70 -32.52 9.73
N GLN A 60 16.11 -32.94 8.52
CA GLN A 60 16.83 -32.09 7.58
C GLN A 60 16.04 -30.85 7.14
N TYR A 61 14.72 -30.94 7.17
CA TYR A 61 13.86 -29.79 6.85
C TYR A 61 14.03 -28.61 7.84
N LEU A 62 14.45 -28.87 9.07
CA LEU A 62 14.68 -27.85 10.08
C LEU A 62 15.77 -26.85 9.67
N ARG A 63 16.74 -27.31 8.84
CA ARG A 63 17.82 -26.44 8.33
C ARG A 63 17.30 -25.22 7.55
N SER A 64 16.21 -25.38 6.87
CA SER A 64 15.60 -24.31 6.08
C SER A 64 14.35 -23.71 6.74
N SER A 65 13.61 -24.49 7.53
CA SER A 65 12.38 -23.99 8.15
C SER A 65 12.64 -23.04 9.34
N ILE A 66 13.65 -23.33 10.17
CA ILE A 66 13.98 -22.44 11.31
C ILE A 66 14.39 -21.04 10.83
N PRO A 67 15.35 -20.87 9.89
CA PRO A 67 15.69 -19.55 9.38
C PRO A 67 14.50 -18.81 8.73
N ARG A 68 13.59 -19.54 8.06
CA ARG A 68 12.38 -18.94 7.50
C ARG A 68 11.42 -18.42 8.57
N VAL A 69 11.24 -19.17 9.65
CA VAL A 69 10.40 -18.73 10.77
C VAL A 69 11.00 -17.50 11.44
N ILE A 70 12.33 -17.49 11.66
CA ILE A 70 13.02 -16.32 12.23
C ILE A 70 12.86 -15.12 11.28
N LEU A 71 13.13 -15.29 9.97
CA LEU A 71 12.94 -14.25 8.95
C LEU A 71 11.52 -13.68 9.01
N GLN A 72 10.50 -14.54 9.00
CA GLN A 72 9.09 -14.10 9.05
C GLN A 72 8.77 -13.28 10.30
N ARG A 73 9.38 -13.62 11.46
CA ARG A 73 9.15 -12.89 12.72
C ARG A 73 9.85 -11.53 12.75
N VAL A 74 11.00 -11.40 12.07
CA VAL A 74 11.75 -10.13 12.02
C VAL A 74 11.44 -9.27 10.79
N GLU A 75 10.68 -9.78 9.82
CA GLU A 75 10.29 -9.03 8.60
C GLU A 75 9.42 -7.79 8.90
N VAL A 76 8.91 -7.68 10.12
CA VAL A 76 8.19 -6.50 10.62
C VAL A 76 9.12 -5.30 10.87
N LEU A 77 10.42 -5.53 11.01
CA LEU A 77 11.40 -4.47 11.24
C LEU A 77 11.59 -3.65 9.95
N GLN A 78 11.53 -2.33 10.08
CA GLN A 78 11.56 -1.42 8.94
C GLN A 78 12.81 -0.54 8.91
N GLU A 79 13.36 -0.20 10.08
CA GLU A 79 14.41 0.78 10.20
C GLU A 79 15.59 0.24 10.99
N HIS A 80 16.80 0.50 10.49
CA HIS A 80 18.07 0.22 11.13
C HIS A 80 18.71 1.52 11.58
N THR A 81 18.98 1.66 12.86
CA THR A 81 19.75 2.77 13.44
C THR A 81 21.20 2.35 13.51
N LEU A 82 22.08 3.12 12.88
CA LEU A 82 23.52 2.82 12.88
C LEU A 82 24.10 2.96 14.29
N PRO A 83 24.62 1.89 14.93
CA PRO A 83 25.40 2.03 16.17
C PRO A 83 26.71 2.75 15.87
N ARG A 84 27.31 3.37 16.86
CA ARG A 84 28.58 4.12 16.70
C ARG A 84 29.70 3.33 16.01
N GLU A 85 29.79 2.03 16.29
CA GLU A 85 30.79 1.15 15.66
C GLU A 85 30.55 1.02 14.15
N GLU A 86 29.28 0.94 13.72
CA GLU A 86 28.93 0.89 12.31
C GLU A 86 29.10 2.23 11.63
N GLU A 87 28.74 3.33 12.30
CA GLU A 87 29.00 4.68 11.82
C GLU A 87 30.48 4.90 11.54
N ASP A 88 31.34 4.60 12.53
CA ASP A 88 32.78 4.78 12.42
C ASP A 88 33.36 3.90 11.31
N ALA A 89 32.90 2.63 11.19
CA ALA A 89 33.34 1.72 10.13
C ALA A 89 32.87 2.17 8.74
N LEU A 90 31.64 2.69 8.63
CA LEU A 90 31.11 3.19 7.36
C LEU A 90 31.85 4.46 6.91
N ARG A 91 32.08 5.42 7.82
CA ARG A 91 32.86 6.63 7.54
C ARG A 91 34.27 6.29 7.08
N GLN A 92 34.94 5.37 7.79
CA GLN A 92 36.29 4.93 7.40
C GLN A 92 36.29 4.29 6.02
N ARG A 93 35.31 3.46 5.68
CA ARG A 93 35.17 2.83 4.36
C ARG A 93 35.02 3.87 3.26
N LEU A 94 34.12 4.86 3.46
CA LEU A 94 33.94 5.95 2.49
C LEU A 94 35.22 6.71 2.22
N PHE A 95 36.05 6.95 3.26
CA PHE A 95 37.34 7.56 3.10
C PHE A 95 38.33 6.67 2.36
N ASP A 96 38.41 5.39 2.73
CA ASP A 96 39.28 4.42 2.07
C ASP A 96 38.93 4.26 0.58
N ASP A 97 37.65 4.19 0.25
CA ASP A 97 37.16 4.08 -1.12
C ASP A 97 37.48 5.35 -1.91
N ALA A 98 37.26 6.53 -1.35
CA ALA A 98 37.60 7.81 -1.98
C ALA A 98 39.10 7.97 -2.22
N VAL A 99 39.93 7.56 -1.28
CA VAL A 99 41.42 7.58 -1.44
C VAL A 99 41.83 6.59 -2.53
N ALA A 100 41.19 5.42 -2.60
CA ALA A 100 41.46 4.42 -3.63
C ALA A 100 41.05 4.93 -5.02
N GLU A 101 39.89 5.56 -5.16
CA GLU A 101 39.41 6.18 -6.41
C GLU A 101 40.38 7.28 -6.89
N LEU A 102 40.75 8.20 -6.00
CA LEU A 102 41.77 9.23 -6.32
C LEU A 102 43.10 8.61 -6.74
N GLY A 103 43.48 7.46 -6.16
CA GLY A 103 44.66 6.71 -6.58
C GLY A 103 44.57 6.21 -8.01
N VAL A 104 43.43 5.66 -8.40
CA VAL A 104 43.15 5.19 -9.78
C VAL A 104 43.16 6.36 -10.76
N ASP A 105 42.56 7.49 -10.41
CA ASP A 105 42.52 8.69 -11.24
C ASP A 105 43.94 9.28 -11.42
N LEU A 106 44.75 9.33 -10.37
CA LEU A 106 46.12 9.78 -10.43
C LEU A 106 46.99 8.89 -11.34
N ASP A 107 46.81 7.56 -11.24
CA ASP A 107 47.53 6.62 -12.11
C ASP A 107 47.11 6.80 -13.58
N ALA A 108 45.83 7.07 -13.85
CA ALA A 108 45.32 7.35 -15.19
C ALA A 108 45.91 8.66 -15.76
N LEU A 109 45.95 9.74 -14.96
CA LEU A 109 46.56 11.02 -15.35
C LEU A 109 48.08 10.86 -15.63
N LEU A 110 48.79 10.11 -14.81
CA LEU A 110 50.19 9.80 -15.02
C LEU A 110 50.43 9.02 -16.31
N ALA A 111 49.62 8.02 -16.59
CA ALA A 111 49.68 7.24 -17.83
C ALA A 111 49.39 8.13 -19.07
N GLU A 112 48.39 9.02 -19.00
CA GLU A 112 48.07 9.96 -20.04
C GLU A 112 49.23 10.95 -20.30
N ARG A 113 49.83 11.52 -19.23
CA ARG A 113 50.97 12.41 -19.32
C ARG A 113 52.14 11.73 -20.04
N ASP A 114 52.45 10.49 -19.68
CA ASP A 114 53.53 9.72 -20.29
C ASP A 114 53.23 9.39 -21.77
N ALA A 115 51.95 9.16 -22.11
CA ALA A 115 51.51 8.92 -23.49
C ALA A 115 51.66 10.19 -24.38
N VAL A 116 51.49 11.39 -23.84
CA VAL A 116 51.65 12.66 -24.60
C VAL A 116 53.02 12.75 -25.25
N VAL A 117 54.07 12.22 -24.63
CA VAL A 117 55.42 12.24 -25.18
C VAL A 117 55.54 11.51 -26.52
N PHE A 118 54.72 10.44 -26.70
CA PHE A 118 54.70 9.58 -27.88
C PHE A 118 53.58 9.93 -28.89
N SER A 119 52.82 11.01 -28.63
CA SER A 119 51.72 11.42 -29.51
C SER A 119 52.24 12.03 -30.81
N GLU A 120 51.44 11.94 -31.89
CA GLU A 120 51.73 12.52 -33.21
C GLU A 120 51.51 14.06 -33.27
N ALA A 121 51.12 14.71 -32.18
CA ALA A 121 50.87 16.13 -32.09
C ALA A 121 52.14 16.97 -32.30
N THR A 122 52.03 18.24 -32.63
CA THR A 122 53.13 19.17 -32.78
C THR A 122 53.87 19.36 -31.44
N ARG A 123 55.13 19.82 -31.49
CA ARG A 123 55.95 20.03 -30.29
C ARG A 123 55.31 21.00 -29.29
N ASP A 124 54.63 22.03 -29.79
CA ASP A 124 54.02 23.05 -28.94
C ASP A 124 52.71 22.56 -28.32
N GLU A 125 51.88 21.79 -29.03
CA GLU A 125 50.69 21.14 -28.50
C GLU A 125 51.05 20.09 -27.44
N ARG A 126 52.08 19.27 -27.65
CA ARG A 126 52.55 18.31 -26.64
C ARG A 126 53.01 19.01 -25.36
N ARG A 127 53.74 20.15 -25.48
CA ARG A 127 54.18 20.92 -24.33
C ARG A 127 53.03 21.58 -23.55
N ALA A 128 51.97 22.01 -24.29
CA ALA A 128 50.80 22.60 -23.66
C ALA A 128 50.02 21.52 -22.86
N ARG A 129 49.75 20.38 -23.50
CA ARG A 129 49.01 19.29 -22.84
C ARG A 129 49.81 18.68 -21.68
N TYR A 130 51.11 18.54 -21.81
CA TYR A 130 51.97 18.05 -20.72
C TYR A 130 51.92 18.96 -19.49
N ARG A 131 51.93 20.30 -19.67
CA ARG A 131 51.81 21.25 -18.54
C ARG A 131 50.44 21.22 -17.91
N GLU A 132 49.39 21.09 -18.71
CA GLU A 132 48.02 20.96 -18.21
C GLU A 132 47.88 19.71 -17.36
N LEU A 133 48.33 18.55 -17.82
CA LEU A 133 48.34 17.31 -17.05
C LEU A 133 49.18 17.36 -15.76
N GLU A 134 50.36 18.05 -15.79
CA GLU A 134 51.15 18.26 -14.59
C GLU A 134 50.42 19.11 -13.55
N GLU A 135 49.63 20.13 -13.95
CA GLU A 135 48.77 20.91 -13.06
C GLU A 135 47.61 20.07 -12.51
N GLU A 136 46.97 19.24 -13.34
CA GLU A 136 45.92 18.32 -12.91
C GLU A 136 46.46 17.28 -11.90
N ILE A 137 47.62 16.69 -12.17
CA ILE A 137 48.28 15.72 -11.27
C ILE A 137 48.64 16.36 -9.93
N GLU A 138 49.18 17.61 -9.91
CA GLU A 138 49.53 18.29 -8.67
C GLU A 138 48.27 18.63 -7.85
N THR A 139 47.18 19.04 -8.52
CA THR A 139 45.89 19.29 -7.88
C THR A 139 45.29 17.98 -7.28
N ALA A 140 45.37 16.87 -8.01
CA ALA A 140 44.91 15.57 -7.51
C ALA A 140 45.72 15.09 -6.30
N ARG A 141 47.04 15.32 -6.32
CA ARG A 141 47.94 15.02 -5.18
C ARG A 141 47.64 15.88 -3.95
N GLU A 142 47.42 17.17 -4.13
CA GLU A 142 47.01 18.07 -3.04
C GLU A 142 45.68 17.63 -2.44
N HIS A 143 44.71 17.25 -3.29
CA HIS A 143 43.42 16.77 -2.85
C HIS A 143 43.54 15.45 -2.07
N ALA A 144 44.29 14.46 -2.59
CA ALA A 144 44.52 13.20 -1.88
C ALA A 144 45.25 13.42 -0.53
N ALA A 145 46.24 14.33 -0.48
CA ALA A 145 46.96 14.66 0.76
C ALA A 145 46.03 15.35 1.78
N ALA A 146 45.14 16.22 1.33
CA ALA A 146 44.15 16.88 2.18
C ALA A 146 43.13 15.88 2.72
N LEU A 147 42.66 14.92 1.87
CA LEU A 147 41.74 13.88 2.28
C LEU A 147 42.39 12.98 3.34
N LEU A 148 43.62 12.51 3.14
CA LEU A 148 44.33 11.65 4.10
C LEU A 148 44.58 12.34 5.47
N GLN A 149 44.49 13.67 5.54
CA GLN A 149 44.61 14.43 6.79
C GLN A 149 43.26 14.80 7.40
N ALA A 150 42.17 14.58 6.69
CA ALA A 150 40.83 14.89 7.17
C ALA A 150 40.35 13.86 8.23
N ASP A 151 39.49 14.30 9.15
CA ASP A 151 38.85 13.40 10.11
C ASP A 151 37.61 12.74 9.48
N PRO A 152 37.55 11.39 9.36
CA PRO A 152 36.38 10.69 8.84
C PRO A 152 35.05 11.07 9.53
N ARG A 153 35.11 11.54 10.78
CA ARG A 153 33.93 11.96 11.55
C ARG A 153 33.20 13.19 11.00
N LEU A 154 33.82 13.90 10.06
CA LEU A 154 33.24 15.07 9.41
C LEU A 154 32.25 14.69 8.30
N VAL A 155 32.19 13.40 7.90
CA VAL A 155 31.24 12.91 6.93
C VAL A 155 29.88 12.70 7.60
N GLU A 156 28.85 13.38 7.08
CA GLU A 156 27.46 13.16 7.52
C GLU A 156 26.93 11.87 6.90
N LEU A 157 26.34 11.01 7.71
CA LEU A 157 25.69 9.77 7.28
C LEU A 157 24.17 9.94 7.32
N ILE A 158 23.48 9.24 6.43
CA ILE A 158 22.02 9.18 6.45
C ILE A 158 21.58 8.17 7.50
N GLU A 159 20.77 8.61 8.48
CA GLU A 159 20.19 7.79 9.54
C GLU A 159 18.74 8.20 9.81
N PRO A 160 17.84 7.25 10.09
CA PRO A 160 17.98 5.79 10.03
C PRO A 160 17.94 5.25 8.58
N LYS A 161 18.39 4.00 8.40
CA LYS A 161 18.32 3.29 7.11
C LYS A 161 17.15 2.31 7.07
N SER A 162 16.51 2.15 5.93
CA SER A 162 15.47 1.14 5.77
C SER A 162 16.06 -0.27 5.72
N ILE A 163 15.37 -1.24 6.34
CA ILE A 163 15.75 -2.66 6.28
C ILE A 163 15.07 -3.31 5.09
N SER A 164 15.86 -3.94 4.25
CA SER A 164 15.40 -4.72 3.10
C SER A 164 15.84 -6.18 3.24
N PHE A 165 14.89 -7.11 3.13
CA PHE A 165 15.19 -8.52 3.19
C PHE A 165 15.37 -9.11 1.80
N ARG A 166 16.40 -9.92 1.63
CA ARG A 166 16.68 -10.59 0.36
C ARG A 166 15.51 -11.51 -0.05
N ARG A 167 14.91 -11.21 -1.21
CA ARG A 167 13.76 -11.96 -1.78
C ARG A 167 14.09 -12.75 -3.04
N ALA A 168 15.36 -12.72 -3.49
CA ALA A 168 15.77 -13.47 -4.68
C ALA A 168 15.74 -14.99 -4.41
N GLU A 169 15.37 -15.78 -5.41
CA GLU A 169 15.38 -17.26 -5.33
C GLU A 169 16.79 -17.82 -5.50
N PRO A 170 17.25 -18.75 -4.64
CA PRO A 170 16.58 -19.18 -3.39
C PRO A 170 16.58 -18.08 -2.32
N THR A 171 15.48 -17.98 -1.54
CA THR A 171 15.34 -16.98 -0.47
C THR A 171 16.42 -17.14 0.60
N LEU A 172 16.77 -18.38 0.95
CA LEU A 172 17.86 -18.68 1.87
C LEU A 172 19.14 -18.95 1.08
N LEU A 173 20.25 -18.43 1.60
CA LEU A 173 21.58 -18.69 1.09
C LEU A 173 22.03 -20.14 1.44
N PRO A 174 22.88 -20.77 0.63
CA PRO A 174 23.28 -22.15 0.86
C PRO A 174 24.11 -22.29 2.14
N ALA A 175 23.87 -23.38 2.89
CA ALA A 175 24.69 -23.73 4.04
C ALA A 175 26.14 -24.12 3.67
N GLY A 176 27.01 -24.14 4.69
CA GLY A 176 28.37 -24.68 4.56
C GLY A 176 29.43 -23.66 4.11
N ARG A 177 29.05 -22.42 3.81
CA ARG A 177 29.98 -21.31 3.57
C ARG A 177 30.08 -20.39 4.78
N ARG A 178 31.23 -19.71 4.91
CA ARG A 178 31.36 -18.65 5.94
C ARG A 178 30.42 -17.50 5.62
N LEU A 179 29.72 -16.95 6.64
CA LEU A 179 28.77 -15.88 6.46
C LEU A 179 29.40 -14.63 5.81
N ALA A 180 30.68 -14.34 6.11
CA ALA A 180 31.43 -13.27 5.48
C ALA A 180 31.60 -13.43 3.95
N VAL A 181 31.74 -14.67 3.47
CA VAL A 181 31.84 -14.94 2.02
C VAL A 181 30.47 -14.75 1.37
N LEU A 182 29.41 -15.24 2.01
CA LEU A 182 28.04 -15.05 1.53
C LEU A 182 27.64 -13.56 1.49
N ALA A 183 28.07 -12.77 2.47
CA ALA A 183 27.85 -11.33 2.48
C ALA A 183 28.47 -10.66 1.25
N GLY A 184 29.72 -10.97 0.92
CA GLY A 184 30.39 -10.42 -0.26
C GLY A 184 29.80 -10.90 -1.59
N GLU A 185 29.45 -12.20 -1.72
CA GLU A 185 28.85 -12.77 -2.95
C GLU A 185 27.46 -12.20 -3.25
N HIS A 186 26.71 -11.79 -2.22
CA HIS A 186 25.34 -11.34 -2.34
C HIS A 186 25.12 -9.88 -1.98
N THR A 187 26.21 -9.12 -1.76
CA THR A 187 26.19 -7.70 -1.38
C THR A 187 25.26 -7.41 -0.20
N ALA A 188 25.18 -8.35 0.76
CA ALA A 188 24.33 -8.22 1.93
C ALA A 188 25.11 -7.58 3.08
N ASP A 189 24.48 -6.61 3.76
CA ASP A 189 25.04 -5.93 4.92
C ASP A 189 25.00 -6.81 6.18
N PHE A 190 23.93 -7.59 6.31
CA PHE A 190 23.79 -8.59 7.36
C PHE A 190 23.50 -9.97 6.78
N VAL A 191 24.25 -10.98 7.22
CA VAL A 191 23.97 -12.38 6.90
C VAL A 191 23.79 -13.16 8.19
N ILE A 192 22.63 -13.79 8.33
CA ILE A 192 22.23 -14.56 9.51
C ILE A 192 22.21 -16.04 9.16
N GLY A 193 22.86 -16.84 9.97
CA GLY A 193 22.94 -18.30 9.79
C GLY A 193 23.25 -18.96 11.12
N GLY A 194 23.66 -20.23 11.07
CA GLY A 194 23.96 -20.95 12.32
C GLY A 194 24.21 -22.42 12.11
N THR A 195 24.28 -23.16 13.21
CA THR A 195 24.45 -24.61 13.28
C THR A 195 23.27 -25.27 13.98
N LEU A 196 22.96 -26.47 13.53
CA LEU A 196 21.89 -27.28 14.11
C LEU A 196 22.42 -28.69 14.34
N GLU A 197 22.37 -29.15 15.59
CA GLU A 197 22.75 -30.50 15.97
C GLU A 197 21.55 -31.22 16.61
N GLU A 198 21.41 -32.51 16.39
CA GLU A 198 20.44 -33.35 17.07
C GLU A 198 21.18 -34.38 17.93
N ARG A 199 20.74 -34.56 19.17
CA ARG A 199 21.26 -35.59 20.10
C ARG A 199 20.11 -36.13 20.96
N GLU A 200 19.84 -37.40 20.80
CA GLU A 200 18.83 -38.12 21.62
C GLU A 200 17.41 -37.49 21.56
N GLY A 201 16.99 -36.98 20.42
CA GLY A 201 15.68 -36.33 20.26
C GLY A 201 15.64 -34.86 20.68
N TYR A 202 16.78 -34.29 21.08
CA TYR A 202 16.93 -32.86 21.35
C TYR A 202 17.68 -32.16 20.22
N VAL A 203 17.19 -31.04 19.86
CA VAL A 203 17.82 -30.16 18.86
C VAL A 203 18.53 -29.02 19.58
N PHE A 204 19.79 -28.79 19.20
CA PHE A 204 20.63 -27.70 19.67
C PHE A 204 20.84 -26.74 18.52
N LEU A 205 20.34 -25.52 18.66
CA LEU A 205 20.45 -24.44 17.69
C LEU A 205 21.43 -23.39 18.20
N GLU A 206 22.43 -23.04 17.40
CA GLU A 206 23.30 -21.90 17.65
C GLU A 206 23.23 -20.96 16.45
N MET A 207 22.92 -19.69 16.69
CA MET A 207 22.80 -18.69 15.63
C MET A 207 23.96 -17.70 15.66
N GLN A 208 24.35 -17.28 14.47
CA GLN A 208 25.41 -16.28 14.26
C GLN A 208 24.96 -15.27 13.19
N GLY A 209 25.28 -14.01 13.40
CA GLY A 209 25.17 -12.95 12.43
C GLY A 209 26.54 -12.52 11.95
N TYR A 210 26.64 -12.12 10.71
CA TYR A 210 27.78 -11.41 10.15
C TYR A 210 27.35 -10.02 9.73
N ASN A 211 27.99 -9.00 10.29
CA ASN A 211 27.80 -7.62 9.92
C ASN A 211 28.91 -7.23 8.93
N ALA A 212 28.55 -6.98 7.68
CA ALA A 212 29.51 -6.62 6.63
C ALA A 212 29.98 -5.16 6.74
N ILE A 213 29.24 -4.30 7.46
CA ILE A 213 29.63 -2.91 7.72
C ILE A 213 30.87 -2.90 8.60
N THR A 214 30.82 -3.59 9.75
CA THR A 214 31.93 -3.69 10.70
C THR A 214 32.91 -4.83 10.39
N ARG A 215 32.54 -5.75 9.46
CA ARG A 215 33.27 -6.98 9.13
C ARG A 215 33.44 -7.93 10.32
N GLN A 216 32.48 -7.94 11.23
CA GLN A 216 32.52 -8.74 12.45
C GLN A 216 31.43 -9.83 12.45
N SER A 217 31.73 -10.95 13.09
CA SER A 217 30.74 -12.00 13.39
C SER A 217 30.25 -11.79 14.81
N VAL A 218 28.91 -11.83 14.96
CA VAL A 218 28.20 -11.67 16.23
C VAL A 218 27.49 -12.95 16.57
N SER A 219 27.62 -13.43 17.83
CA SER A 219 26.81 -14.53 18.32
C SER A 219 25.40 -14.03 18.64
N LEU A 220 24.39 -14.70 18.08
CA LEU A 220 22.96 -14.39 18.29
C LEU A 220 22.32 -15.35 19.28
N GLY A 221 23.16 -15.98 20.12
CA GLY A 221 22.69 -16.95 21.09
C GLY A 221 22.28 -18.27 20.46
N GLY A 222 21.59 -19.08 21.25
CA GLY A 222 21.10 -20.38 20.84
C GLY A 222 19.99 -20.87 21.76
N THR A 223 19.36 -21.95 21.34
CA THR A 223 18.34 -22.63 22.12
C THR A 223 18.43 -24.14 21.94
N ALA A 224 17.91 -24.88 22.93
CA ALA A 224 17.85 -26.33 22.87
C ALA A 224 16.49 -26.82 23.38
N GLY A 225 15.92 -27.79 22.71
CA GLY A 225 14.65 -28.38 23.07
C GLY A 225 14.31 -29.60 22.25
N ARG A 226 13.15 -30.17 22.51
CA ARG A 226 12.63 -31.25 21.66
C ARG A 226 12.29 -30.72 20.28
N VAL A 227 12.39 -31.58 19.28
CA VAL A 227 12.08 -31.21 17.90
C VAL A 227 10.70 -30.58 17.77
N GLU A 228 9.71 -31.11 18.48
CA GLU A 228 8.32 -30.64 18.45
C GLU A 228 8.14 -29.25 19.05
N GLU A 229 9.00 -28.84 19.98
CA GLU A 229 8.91 -27.60 20.75
C GLU A 229 9.87 -26.52 20.22
N ILE A 230 10.75 -26.86 19.27
CA ILE A 230 11.86 -25.95 18.88
C ILE A 230 11.38 -24.58 18.40
N TYR A 231 10.24 -24.53 17.70
CA TYR A 231 9.71 -23.27 17.17
C TYR A 231 9.19 -22.32 18.27
N ASP A 232 8.73 -22.86 19.39
CA ASP A 232 8.26 -22.08 20.54
C ASP A 232 9.44 -21.53 21.35
N LEU A 233 10.62 -22.14 21.20
CA LEU A 233 11.84 -21.75 21.90
C LEU A 233 12.71 -20.77 21.08
N LEU A 234 12.24 -20.30 19.92
CA LEU A 234 13.00 -19.37 19.08
C LEU A 234 12.98 -17.92 19.57
N ASP A 235 12.07 -17.54 20.46
CA ASP A 235 11.90 -16.14 20.89
C ASP A 235 13.20 -15.46 21.33
N PRO A 236 14.06 -16.05 22.16
CA PRO A 236 15.31 -15.41 22.55
C PRO A 236 16.26 -15.16 21.36
N VAL A 237 16.29 -16.09 20.40
CA VAL A 237 17.10 -15.97 19.20
C VAL A 237 16.54 -14.88 18.28
N VAL A 238 15.22 -14.82 18.12
CA VAL A 238 14.55 -13.76 17.34
C VAL A 238 14.83 -12.39 17.95
N ASP A 239 14.82 -12.27 19.26
CA ASP A 239 15.11 -11.03 19.98
C ASP A 239 16.56 -10.56 19.76
N GLU A 240 17.53 -11.48 19.75
CA GLU A 240 18.93 -11.16 19.46
C GLU A 240 19.12 -10.75 17.98
N VAL A 241 18.45 -11.46 17.06
CA VAL A 241 18.43 -11.07 15.63
C VAL A 241 17.82 -9.69 15.47
N ALA A 242 16.70 -9.41 16.12
CA ALA A 242 16.07 -8.10 16.08
C ALA A 242 16.97 -6.99 16.64
N THR A 243 17.72 -7.27 17.72
CA THR A 243 18.68 -6.34 18.30
C THR A 243 19.78 -5.99 17.30
N LEU A 244 20.35 -7.00 16.64
CA LEU A 244 21.35 -6.78 15.58
C LEU A 244 20.78 -5.92 14.44
N LEU A 245 19.57 -6.26 13.95
CA LEU A 245 18.97 -5.61 12.80
C LEU A 245 18.47 -4.19 13.10
N LEU A 246 18.02 -3.90 14.30
CA LEU A 246 17.59 -2.56 14.70
C LEU A 246 18.79 -1.64 14.96
N GLY A 247 19.93 -2.18 15.38
CA GLY A 247 21.12 -1.40 15.76
C GLY A 247 20.92 -0.51 17.01
N ARG A 248 19.75 -0.59 17.67
CA ARG A 248 19.37 0.18 18.84
C ARG A 248 18.64 -0.70 19.87
N PRO A 249 18.64 -0.28 21.15
CA PRO A 249 17.80 -0.95 22.14
C PRO A 249 16.31 -0.81 21.78
N TRP A 250 15.51 -1.76 22.23
CA TRP A 250 14.09 -1.81 22.02
C TRP A 250 13.38 -2.36 23.27
N GLY A 251 12.06 -2.21 23.34
CA GLY A 251 11.24 -2.77 24.40
C GLY A 251 9.96 -3.40 23.87
N ARG A 252 9.21 -4.04 24.77
CA ARG A 252 7.97 -4.74 24.47
C ARG A 252 6.83 -4.18 25.32
N LEU A 253 5.70 -3.90 24.69
CA LEU A 253 4.49 -3.43 25.34
C LEU A 253 3.37 -4.43 25.12
N GLU A 254 2.75 -4.89 26.20
CA GLU A 254 1.57 -5.72 26.19
C GLU A 254 0.41 -4.94 26.81
N VAL A 255 -0.70 -4.84 26.09
CA VAL A 255 -1.92 -4.19 26.58
C VAL A 255 -3.04 -5.22 26.63
N VAL A 256 -3.68 -5.38 27.78
CA VAL A 256 -4.79 -6.32 27.99
C VAL A 256 -5.96 -5.57 28.58
N THR A 257 -7.02 -5.38 27.80
CA THR A 257 -8.17 -4.54 28.21
C THR A 257 -9.26 -5.33 28.95
N GLY A 258 -9.30 -6.65 28.78
CA GLY A 258 -10.40 -7.48 29.31
C GLY A 258 -11.74 -7.31 28.57
N ILE A 259 -11.80 -6.51 27.52
CA ILE A 259 -12.97 -6.27 26.68
C ILE A 259 -12.58 -6.57 25.23
N ASP A 260 -13.11 -7.62 24.63
CA ASP A 260 -12.70 -8.13 23.31
C ASP A 260 -12.85 -7.09 22.18
N ASP A 261 -13.88 -6.23 22.22
CA ASP A 261 -14.17 -5.22 21.21
C ASP A 261 -13.47 -3.87 21.44
N ALA A 262 -12.66 -3.75 22.50
CA ALA A 262 -11.93 -2.52 22.80
C ALA A 262 -10.74 -2.39 21.84
N LEU A 263 -10.73 -1.32 21.02
CA LEU A 263 -9.63 -0.96 20.11
C LEU A 263 -8.47 -0.35 20.93
N ILE A 264 -7.30 -0.94 20.78
CA ILE A 264 -6.06 -0.47 21.41
C ILE A 264 -5.28 0.34 20.36
N LEU A 265 -4.94 1.58 20.74
CA LEU A 265 -4.05 2.44 19.96
C LEU A 265 -2.75 2.66 20.72
N VAL A 266 -1.63 2.52 20.03
CA VAL A 266 -0.29 2.85 20.53
C VAL A 266 0.32 3.89 19.61
N GLU A 267 0.78 5.01 20.15
CA GLU A 267 1.24 6.19 19.39
C GLU A 267 0.24 6.64 18.30
N GLY A 268 -1.07 6.43 18.55
CA GLY A 268 -2.12 6.76 17.62
C GLY A 268 -2.38 5.75 16.49
N GLN A 269 -1.60 4.68 16.43
CA GLN A 269 -1.78 3.58 15.47
C GLN A 269 -2.58 2.43 16.10
N ALA A 270 -3.43 1.78 15.32
CA ALA A 270 -4.20 0.63 15.77
C ALA A 270 -3.28 -0.58 15.99
N ALA A 271 -3.22 -1.06 17.24
CA ALA A 271 -2.38 -2.17 17.65
C ALA A 271 -3.15 -3.50 17.75
N GLY A 272 -4.47 -3.45 18.01
CA GLY A 272 -5.30 -4.65 18.14
C GLY A 272 -6.61 -4.40 18.86
N PHE A 273 -7.36 -5.48 19.08
CA PHE A 273 -8.61 -5.46 19.84
C PHE A 273 -8.48 -6.38 21.06
N GLY A 274 -9.00 -5.93 22.20
CA GLY A 274 -9.01 -6.66 23.45
C GLY A 274 -7.62 -6.90 24.07
N ARG A 275 -6.68 -7.38 23.28
CA ARG A 275 -5.28 -7.59 23.63
C ARG A 275 -4.39 -7.19 22.45
N ALA A 276 -3.28 -6.51 22.76
CA ALA A 276 -2.25 -6.17 21.78
C ALA A 276 -0.86 -6.42 22.41
N GLU A 277 0.04 -7.00 21.64
CA GLU A 277 1.45 -7.15 21.98
C GLU A 277 2.26 -6.48 20.87
N ILE A 278 3.04 -5.46 21.25
CA ILE A 278 3.89 -4.70 20.36
C ILE A 278 5.34 -4.93 20.81
N ALA A 279 6.13 -5.56 19.96
CA ALA A 279 7.55 -5.74 20.13
C ALA A 279 8.34 -4.63 19.41
N TYR A 280 9.61 -4.51 19.77
CA TYR A 280 10.59 -3.65 19.07
C TYR A 280 10.30 -2.16 19.12
N LEU A 281 9.54 -1.72 20.14
CA LEU A 281 9.30 -0.30 20.40
C LEU A 281 10.60 0.41 20.79
N GLU A 282 10.71 1.66 20.36
CA GLU A 282 11.79 2.52 20.84
C GLU A 282 11.61 2.80 22.34
N PRO A 283 12.70 2.68 23.14
CA PRO A 283 12.62 2.98 24.55
C PRO A 283 12.27 4.45 24.81
N GLY A 284 11.36 4.67 25.74
CA GLY A 284 10.88 6.01 26.07
C GLY A 284 9.43 6.04 26.51
N ASN A 285 8.85 7.23 26.49
CA ASN A 285 7.44 7.41 26.81
C ASN A 285 6.59 6.98 25.59
N THR A 286 5.69 6.06 25.82
CA THR A 286 4.77 5.54 24.81
C THR A 286 3.33 5.80 25.24
N LYS A 287 2.55 6.39 24.35
CA LYS A 287 1.15 6.74 24.59
C LYS A 287 0.23 5.60 24.22
N VAL A 288 -0.55 5.12 25.18
CA VAL A 288 -1.55 4.05 25.01
C VAL A 288 -2.94 4.65 25.15
N ARG A 289 -3.81 4.39 24.19
CA ARG A 289 -5.24 4.75 24.24
C ARG A 289 -6.10 3.53 23.96
N VAL A 290 -7.23 3.47 24.67
CA VAL A 290 -8.22 2.42 24.45
C VAL A 290 -9.54 3.07 24.09
N LEU A 291 -10.14 2.64 22.99
CA LEU A 291 -11.43 3.11 22.50
C LEU A 291 -12.44 1.95 22.56
N LEU A 292 -13.65 2.26 22.97
CA LEU A 292 -14.79 1.34 22.86
C LEU A 292 -15.89 2.02 22.05
N SER A 293 -16.33 1.37 20.98
CA SER A 293 -17.33 1.92 20.04
C SER A 293 -16.99 3.31 19.48
N GLY A 294 -15.70 3.65 19.42
CA GLY A 294 -15.20 4.96 18.94
C GLY A 294 -14.96 6.00 20.03
N ASP A 295 -15.47 5.80 21.25
CA ASP A 295 -15.22 6.68 22.38
C ASP A 295 -13.94 6.28 23.12
N GLN A 296 -13.12 7.27 23.49
CA GLN A 296 -11.91 7.04 24.28
C GLN A 296 -12.29 6.77 25.73
N ILE A 297 -12.05 5.56 26.21
CA ILE A 297 -12.37 5.14 27.59
C ILE A 297 -11.15 5.09 28.50
N TYR A 298 -9.94 5.12 27.93
CA TYR A 298 -8.70 5.11 28.68
C TYR A 298 -7.55 5.73 27.89
N GLU A 299 -6.67 6.47 28.59
CA GLU A 299 -5.43 7.01 28.04
C GLU A 299 -4.37 7.04 29.11
N THR A 300 -3.16 6.59 28.78
CA THR A 300 -1.99 6.65 29.67
C THR A 300 -0.71 6.79 28.86
N GLU A 301 0.32 7.30 29.52
CA GLU A 301 1.70 7.21 29.03
C GLU A 301 2.46 6.21 29.88
N VAL A 302 3.16 5.30 29.23
CA VAL A 302 3.99 4.29 29.88
C VAL A 302 5.44 4.44 29.43
N VAL A 303 6.37 4.21 30.34
CA VAL A 303 7.80 4.22 30.03
C VAL A 303 8.22 2.82 29.61
N VAL A 304 8.64 2.67 28.36
CA VAL A 304 9.22 1.43 27.85
C VAL A 304 10.73 1.48 28.11
N GLU A 305 11.22 0.60 28.97
CA GLU A 305 12.65 0.48 29.28
C GLU A 305 13.39 -0.28 28.18
N PRO A 306 14.69 -0.01 27.95
CA PRO A 306 15.53 -0.80 27.06
C PRO A 306 15.50 -2.29 27.44
N TYR A 307 15.16 -3.15 26.46
CA TYR A 307 14.99 -4.60 26.63
C TYR A 307 13.94 -4.99 27.68
N GLY A 308 13.12 -4.04 28.10
CA GLY A 308 12.06 -4.22 29.08
C GLY A 308 10.76 -4.71 28.45
N ARG A 309 9.93 -5.37 29.29
CA ARG A 309 8.54 -5.71 28.97
C ARG A 309 7.63 -4.94 29.91
N VAL A 310 6.73 -4.15 29.34
CA VAL A 310 5.72 -3.39 30.08
C VAL A 310 4.35 -4.00 29.80
N MET A 311 3.60 -4.30 30.88
CA MET A 311 2.22 -4.76 30.77
C MET A 311 1.28 -3.65 31.25
N VAL A 312 0.30 -3.29 30.43
CA VAL A 312 -0.76 -2.35 30.76
C VAL A 312 -2.08 -3.10 30.82
N ALA A 313 -2.66 -3.19 32.01
CA ALA A 313 -3.97 -3.80 32.23
C ALA A 313 -4.89 -2.73 32.86
N PRO A 314 -5.51 -1.86 32.05
CA PRO A 314 -6.33 -0.79 32.57
C PRO A 314 -7.62 -1.31 33.19
N GLU A 315 -8.00 -0.77 34.36
CA GLU A 315 -9.37 -0.91 34.85
C GLU A 315 -10.28 0.03 34.02
N LEU A 316 -10.97 -0.57 33.04
CA LEU A 316 -11.86 0.19 32.18
C LEU A 316 -13.21 0.40 32.86
N ALA A 317 -13.57 1.64 33.08
CA ALA A 317 -14.94 1.98 33.48
C ALA A 317 -15.83 1.85 32.24
N VAL A 318 -16.41 0.68 32.02
CA VAL A 318 -17.46 0.53 31.00
C VAL A 318 -18.68 1.28 31.53
N PRO A 319 -19.19 2.31 30.82
CA PRO A 319 -20.43 2.95 31.20
C PRO A 319 -21.53 1.90 31.31
N GLU A 320 -22.25 1.82 32.44
CA GLU A 320 -23.43 0.97 32.49
C GLU A 320 -24.34 1.38 31.35
N ALA A 321 -24.68 0.39 30.51
CA ALA A 321 -25.52 0.65 29.33
C ALA A 321 -26.90 1.12 29.80
N GLU A 322 -27.14 2.43 29.73
CA GLU A 322 -28.50 2.96 29.89
C GLU A 322 -29.39 2.38 28.80
N GLN A 323 -30.61 2.05 29.13
CA GLN A 323 -31.53 1.42 28.20
C GLN A 323 -32.47 2.46 27.55
N ILE A 324 -32.77 2.24 26.28
CA ILE A 324 -33.73 3.01 25.51
C ILE A 324 -34.91 2.09 25.14
N THR A 325 -36.12 2.54 25.39
CA THR A 325 -37.33 1.86 24.94
C THR A 325 -37.77 2.41 23.60
N LEU A 326 -37.78 1.55 22.56
CA LEU A 326 -38.27 1.90 21.24
C LEU A 326 -39.72 1.42 21.08
N VAL A 327 -40.61 2.37 20.83
CA VAL A 327 -42.04 2.12 20.66
C VAL A 327 -42.46 2.52 19.24
N SER A 328 -43.32 1.73 18.59
CA SER A 328 -43.96 2.10 17.33
C SER A 328 -45.45 2.19 17.44
N GLU A 329 -46.08 3.00 16.62
CA GLU A 329 -47.53 3.01 16.44
C GLU A 329 -47.85 2.71 14.97
N PRO A 330 -48.48 1.57 14.69
CA PRO A 330 -48.94 0.53 15.62
C PRO A 330 -47.81 -0.32 16.20
N PRO A 331 -48.02 -0.94 17.37
CA PRO A 331 -47.00 -1.78 18.03
C PRO A 331 -46.78 -3.12 17.29
N GLY A 332 -45.71 -3.83 17.67
CA GLY A 332 -45.35 -5.12 17.10
C GLY A 332 -44.62 -5.05 15.76
N ALA A 333 -43.97 -3.93 15.47
CA ALA A 333 -43.12 -3.79 14.32
C ALA A 333 -41.76 -4.43 14.57
N ASP A 334 -41.16 -5.07 13.56
CA ASP A 334 -39.84 -5.65 13.59
C ASP A 334 -38.77 -4.54 13.58
N VAL A 335 -37.77 -4.67 14.45
CA VAL A 335 -36.69 -3.70 14.62
C VAL A 335 -35.38 -4.33 14.16
N TYR A 336 -34.67 -3.61 13.30
CA TYR A 336 -33.33 -3.95 12.82
C TYR A 336 -32.34 -2.85 13.22
N VAL A 337 -31.30 -3.20 13.95
CA VAL A 337 -30.19 -2.30 14.29
C VAL A 337 -28.98 -2.76 13.47
N ASP A 338 -28.37 -1.85 12.71
CA ASP A 338 -27.28 -2.17 11.79
C ASP A 338 -27.56 -3.38 10.87
N SER A 339 -28.80 -3.45 10.39
CA SER A 339 -29.30 -4.54 9.53
C SER A 339 -29.49 -5.90 10.23
N ILE A 340 -29.27 -5.99 11.54
CA ILE A 340 -29.49 -7.21 12.34
C ILE A 340 -30.87 -7.10 12.99
N TRP A 341 -31.70 -8.12 12.83
CA TRP A 341 -32.98 -8.20 13.52
C TRP A 341 -32.77 -8.34 15.03
N THR A 342 -33.29 -7.40 15.80
CA THR A 342 -33.06 -7.30 17.25
C THR A 342 -34.30 -7.65 18.06
N GLY A 343 -35.49 -7.48 17.48
CA GLY A 343 -36.77 -7.79 18.18
C GLY A 343 -37.95 -7.06 17.61
N ARG A 344 -39.03 -6.95 18.44
CA ARG A 344 -40.27 -6.24 18.06
C ARG A 344 -40.64 -5.16 19.06
N THR A 345 -41.21 -4.06 18.55
CA THR A 345 -41.72 -2.97 19.39
C THR A 345 -42.92 -3.37 20.24
N PRO A 346 -43.00 -2.92 21.52
CA PRO A 346 -42.01 -2.14 22.24
C PRO A 346 -40.78 -2.98 22.56
N LEU A 347 -39.58 -2.42 22.30
CA LEU A 347 -38.31 -3.12 22.45
C LEU A 347 -37.38 -2.31 23.36
N LEU A 348 -36.76 -2.98 24.31
CA LEU A 348 -35.71 -2.42 25.16
C LEU A 348 -34.36 -2.68 24.49
N LEU A 349 -33.59 -1.63 24.28
CA LEU A 349 -32.30 -1.65 23.63
C LEU A 349 -31.26 -1.00 24.56
N ASP A 350 -30.05 -1.50 24.58
CA ASP A 350 -28.95 -0.81 25.24
C ASP A 350 -28.66 0.49 24.49
N ARG A 351 -28.41 1.59 25.22
CA ARG A 351 -28.07 2.88 24.66
C ARG A 351 -26.75 2.78 23.92
N PRO A 352 -26.72 3.02 22.59
CA PRO A 352 -25.48 2.92 21.83
C PRO A 352 -24.51 4.03 22.20
N LEU A 353 -23.22 3.70 22.28
CA LEU A 353 -22.15 4.67 22.54
C LEU A 353 -21.86 5.55 21.32
N THR A 354 -22.20 5.07 20.12
CA THR A 354 -22.08 5.82 18.85
C THR A 354 -23.42 5.91 18.14
N PRO A 355 -23.69 7.00 17.37
CA PRO A 355 -24.91 7.12 16.62
C PRO A 355 -25.14 5.94 15.65
N THR A 356 -26.24 5.22 15.85
CA THR A 356 -26.61 4.00 15.11
C THR A 356 -28.04 4.15 14.58
N THR A 357 -28.33 3.59 13.40
CA THR A 357 -29.66 3.69 12.82
C THR A 357 -30.48 2.42 13.07
N ALA A 358 -31.62 2.54 13.73
CA ALA A 358 -32.63 1.50 13.83
C ALA A 358 -33.65 1.64 12.69
N ILE A 359 -33.96 0.53 12.01
CA ILE A 359 -35.02 0.43 11.00
C ILE A 359 -36.19 -0.33 11.62
N ILE A 360 -37.36 0.29 11.57
CA ILE A 360 -38.59 -0.29 12.08
C ILE A 360 -39.46 -0.68 10.86
N SER A 361 -39.80 -1.96 10.75
CA SER A 361 -40.56 -2.52 9.63
C SER A 361 -41.83 -3.24 10.12
N LYS A 362 -42.93 -2.96 9.48
CA LYS A 362 -44.19 -3.66 9.73
C LYS A 362 -44.93 -3.86 8.40
N ASP A 363 -45.63 -4.99 8.24
CA ASP A 363 -46.42 -5.24 7.05
C ASP A 363 -47.49 -4.14 6.87
N ASP A 364 -47.70 -3.72 5.65
CA ASP A 364 -48.62 -2.65 5.24
C ASP A 364 -48.22 -1.24 5.68
N TYR A 365 -46.97 -1.06 6.21
CA TYR A 365 -46.43 0.24 6.63
C TYR A 365 -45.08 0.52 5.98
N LEU A 366 -44.82 1.80 5.71
CA LEU A 366 -43.52 2.26 5.27
C LEU A 366 -42.46 2.08 6.37
N LYS A 367 -41.25 1.63 5.99
CA LYS A 367 -40.17 1.44 6.95
C LYS A 367 -39.79 2.78 7.64
N GLY A 368 -39.87 2.80 8.96
CA GLY A 368 -39.45 3.90 9.79
C GLY A 368 -37.96 3.82 10.06
N ARG A 369 -37.26 4.96 10.05
CA ARG A 369 -35.85 5.06 10.48
C ARG A 369 -35.78 5.91 11.72
N VAL A 370 -34.99 5.47 12.69
CA VAL A 370 -34.75 6.16 13.96
C VAL A 370 -33.25 6.18 14.20
N LEU A 371 -32.70 7.37 14.46
CA LEU A 371 -31.31 7.51 14.89
C LEU A 371 -31.25 7.29 16.40
N LEU A 372 -30.55 6.27 16.82
CA LEU A 372 -30.19 6.02 18.21
C LEU A 372 -28.85 6.65 18.50
N SER A 373 -28.70 7.39 19.57
CA SER A 373 -27.47 8.07 19.95
C SER A 373 -27.28 8.04 21.47
N PRO A 374 -26.07 8.34 21.99
CA PRO A 374 -25.84 8.48 23.43
C PRO A 374 -26.77 9.50 24.12
N THR A 375 -27.23 10.48 23.35
CA THR A 375 -28.10 11.56 23.85
C THR A 375 -29.61 11.36 23.55
N SER A 376 -29.98 10.18 22.99
CA SER A 376 -31.38 9.87 22.70
C SER A 376 -32.23 9.83 23.99
N PRO A 377 -33.51 10.21 23.94
CA PRO A 377 -34.40 10.06 25.09
C PRO A 377 -34.60 8.61 25.48
N ASN A 378 -34.92 8.32 26.75
CA ASN A 378 -35.11 6.94 27.25
C ASN A 378 -36.29 6.22 26.60
N VAL A 379 -37.26 6.97 26.04
CA VAL A 379 -38.39 6.44 25.25
C VAL A 379 -38.43 7.14 23.92
N ILE A 380 -38.38 6.35 22.83
CA ILE A 380 -38.49 6.88 21.48
C ILE A 380 -39.75 6.30 20.86
N GLU A 381 -40.70 7.16 20.53
CA GLU A 381 -41.95 6.81 19.87
C GLU A 381 -41.85 7.14 18.39
N LYS A 382 -42.12 6.13 17.54
CA LYS A 382 -42.10 6.27 16.09
C LYS A 382 -43.44 5.89 15.49
N PRO A 383 -44.27 6.86 15.05
CA PRO A 383 -45.47 6.52 14.25
C PRO A 383 -45.03 6.00 12.89
N LEU A 384 -45.62 4.90 12.45
CA LEU A 384 -45.45 4.33 11.14
C LEU A 384 -46.56 4.84 10.20
N ILE A 385 -46.20 5.10 8.96
CA ILE A 385 -47.11 5.61 7.92
C ILE A 385 -47.60 4.39 7.13
N GLU A 386 -48.91 4.24 7.02
CA GLU A 386 -49.54 3.16 6.24
C GLU A 386 -49.15 3.27 4.75
N ASP A 387 -48.70 2.16 4.16
CA ASP A 387 -48.38 2.09 2.74
C ASP A 387 -49.64 1.84 1.93
N ILE A 388 -50.29 2.92 1.49
CA ILE A 388 -51.58 2.91 0.76
C ILE A 388 -51.39 2.48 -0.71
N VAL A 389 -50.15 2.30 -1.17
CA VAL A 389 -49.86 2.01 -2.57
C VAL A 389 -49.72 0.49 -2.79
N ASP A 390 -50.62 -0.11 -3.55
CA ASP A 390 -50.41 -1.47 -4.08
C ASP A 390 -49.27 -1.43 -5.14
N TRP A 391 -48.06 -1.63 -4.66
CA TRP A 391 -46.86 -1.61 -5.51
C TRP A 391 -46.82 -2.70 -6.54
N ASP A 392 -47.45 -3.86 -6.26
CA ASP A 392 -47.53 -4.96 -7.22
C ASP A 392 -48.44 -4.63 -8.38
N GLU A 393 -49.53 -3.90 -8.13
CA GLU A 393 -50.42 -3.40 -9.18
C GLU A 393 -49.75 -2.27 -9.97
N GLU A 394 -49.07 -1.33 -9.32
CA GLU A 394 -48.37 -0.22 -9.96
C GLU A 394 -47.23 -0.73 -10.84
N ILE A 395 -46.45 -1.69 -10.37
CA ILE A 395 -45.34 -2.30 -11.14
C ILE A 395 -45.93 -3.07 -12.35
N ARG A 396 -47.01 -3.83 -12.16
CA ARG A 396 -47.68 -4.53 -13.26
C ARG A 396 -48.22 -3.56 -14.31
N MET A 397 -48.87 -2.49 -13.91
CA MET A 397 -49.37 -1.47 -14.85
C MET A 397 -48.22 -0.80 -15.64
N ARG A 398 -47.12 -0.50 -15.01
CA ARG A 398 -45.97 0.11 -15.69
C ARG A 398 -45.24 -0.84 -16.61
N ARG A 399 -45.13 -2.12 -16.22
CA ARG A 399 -44.63 -3.20 -17.05
C ARG A 399 -45.47 -3.36 -18.31
N ASP A 400 -46.78 -3.43 -18.19
CA ASP A 400 -47.69 -3.63 -19.31
C ASP A 400 -47.68 -2.42 -20.28
N ARG A 401 -47.51 -1.19 -19.77
CA ARG A 401 -47.31 -0.01 -20.60
C ARG A 401 -45.98 -0.08 -21.36
N PHE A 402 -44.93 -0.54 -20.70
CA PHE A 402 -43.63 -0.74 -21.35
C PHE A 402 -43.74 -1.79 -22.47
N TYR A 403 -44.26 -2.97 -22.20
CA TYR A 403 -44.38 -4.02 -23.22
C TYR A 403 -45.27 -3.60 -24.39
N ARG A 404 -46.32 -2.85 -24.15
CA ARG A 404 -47.15 -2.29 -25.21
C ARG A 404 -46.36 -1.28 -26.08
N SER A 405 -45.57 -0.42 -25.48
CA SER A 405 -44.74 0.52 -26.22
C SER A 405 -43.60 -0.16 -26.99
N LEU A 406 -43.00 -1.20 -26.42
CA LEU A 406 -42.04 -2.07 -27.08
C LEU A 406 -42.66 -2.77 -28.29
N GLY A 407 -43.87 -3.33 -28.14
CA GLY A 407 -44.57 -3.95 -29.26
C GLY A 407 -44.80 -3.01 -30.44
N TRP A 408 -45.28 -1.78 -30.18
CA TRP A 408 -45.46 -0.77 -31.23
C TRP A 408 -44.14 -0.35 -31.90
N PHE A 409 -43.05 -0.21 -31.12
CA PHE A 409 -41.75 0.08 -31.69
C PHE A 409 -41.26 -1.06 -32.58
N VAL A 410 -41.31 -2.31 -32.14
CA VAL A 410 -40.88 -3.48 -32.92
C VAL A 410 -41.66 -3.60 -34.23
N VAL A 411 -43.01 -3.43 -34.16
CA VAL A 411 -43.87 -3.48 -35.35
C VAL A 411 -43.55 -2.34 -36.33
N SER A 412 -43.08 -1.21 -35.85
CA SER A 412 -42.75 -0.06 -36.72
C SER A 412 -41.41 -0.23 -37.48
N LEU A 413 -40.48 -1.06 -37.02
CA LEU A 413 -39.14 -1.21 -37.59
C LEU A 413 -39.08 -1.71 -39.05
N PRO A 414 -39.90 -2.71 -39.47
CA PRO A 414 -39.87 -3.21 -40.85
C PRO A 414 -40.27 -2.15 -41.88
N LEU A 415 -41.16 -1.22 -41.50
CA LEU A 415 -41.76 -0.27 -42.45
C LEU A 415 -40.73 0.67 -43.14
N PRO A 416 -39.88 1.41 -42.42
CA PRO A 416 -38.85 2.24 -43.07
C PRO A 416 -37.81 1.40 -43.83
N ILE A 417 -37.52 0.17 -43.39
CA ILE A 417 -36.57 -0.72 -44.08
C ILE A 417 -37.16 -1.16 -45.43
N LEU A 418 -38.41 -1.60 -45.46
CA LEU A 418 -39.10 -2.01 -46.70
C LEU A 418 -39.21 -0.82 -47.69
N LEU A 419 -39.68 0.35 -47.20
CA LEU A 419 -39.82 1.52 -48.02
C LEU A 419 -38.48 2.03 -48.56
N ASN A 420 -37.41 1.97 -47.76
CA ASN A 420 -36.07 2.29 -48.22
C ASN A 420 -35.55 1.31 -49.28
N GLY A 421 -35.86 0.01 -49.13
CA GLY A 421 -35.55 -1.00 -50.15
C GLY A 421 -36.24 -0.73 -51.48
N MET A 422 -37.57 -0.37 -51.43
CA MET A 422 -38.32 0.01 -52.63
C MET A 422 -37.77 1.29 -53.27
N TYR A 423 -37.43 2.30 -52.44
CA TYR A 423 -36.77 3.54 -52.93
C TYR A 423 -35.42 3.24 -53.57
N SER A 424 -34.55 2.47 -52.90
CA SER A 424 -33.21 2.09 -53.38
C SER A 424 -33.29 1.34 -54.73
N ASN A 425 -34.27 0.45 -54.88
CA ASN A 425 -34.46 -0.29 -56.11
C ASN A 425 -34.81 0.65 -57.30
N ILE A 426 -35.65 1.67 -57.06
CA ILE A 426 -35.96 2.67 -58.12
C ILE A 426 -34.76 3.59 -58.36
N ALA A 427 -34.07 4.03 -57.31
CA ALA A 427 -32.91 4.91 -57.38
C ALA A 427 -31.75 4.25 -58.14
N SER A 428 -31.53 2.93 -57.95
CA SER A 428 -30.45 2.21 -58.66
C SER A 428 -30.65 2.18 -60.19
N LEU A 429 -31.86 2.30 -60.70
CA LEU A 429 -32.09 2.39 -62.14
C LEU A 429 -31.56 3.69 -62.79
N TYR A 430 -31.28 4.68 -61.97
CA TYR A 430 -30.77 6.01 -62.44
C TYR A 430 -29.29 6.25 -62.10
N VAL A 431 -28.57 5.30 -61.48
CA VAL A 431 -27.15 5.46 -61.12
C VAL A 431 -26.29 5.66 -62.38
N ASP A 432 -26.58 4.95 -63.45
CA ASP A 432 -25.84 5.01 -64.73
C ASP A 432 -26.51 5.92 -65.77
N GLY A 433 -27.43 6.78 -65.38
CA GLY A 433 -28.21 7.65 -66.26
C GLY A 433 -29.61 7.14 -66.58
N ARG A 434 -30.32 7.88 -67.48
CA ARG A 434 -31.71 7.51 -67.81
C ARG A 434 -31.76 6.14 -68.51
N PRO A 435 -32.57 5.17 -68.00
CA PRO A 435 -32.66 3.85 -68.60
C PRO A 435 -33.07 3.95 -70.10
N PRO A 436 -32.38 3.23 -70.99
CA PRO A 436 -32.70 3.29 -72.47
C PRO A 436 -34.09 2.67 -72.69
N GLY A 437 -34.93 3.39 -73.45
CA GLY A 437 -36.28 2.98 -73.88
C GLY A 437 -37.43 3.53 -73.03
N LEU A 438 -37.18 4.31 -71.99
CA LEU A 438 -38.24 4.99 -71.23
C LEU A 438 -38.62 6.31 -71.90
N THR A 439 -39.93 6.55 -72.08
CA THR A 439 -40.46 7.83 -72.47
C THR A 439 -40.32 8.91 -71.42
N GLU A 440 -40.32 10.15 -71.74
CA GLU A 440 -40.14 11.26 -70.82
C GLU A 440 -41.20 11.26 -69.69
N ASN A 441 -42.45 11.06 -70.09
CA ASN A 441 -43.58 10.93 -69.07
C ASN A 441 -43.42 9.75 -68.11
N ALA A 442 -42.91 8.60 -68.56
CA ALA A 442 -42.67 7.46 -67.73
C ALA A 442 -41.50 7.66 -66.78
N SER A 443 -40.47 8.39 -67.15
CA SER A 443 -39.36 8.83 -66.35
C SER A 443 -39.80 9.75 -65.19
N ASP A 444 -40.62 10.76 -65.54
CA ASP A 444 -41.15 11.72 -64.56
C ASP A 444 -42.05 11.04 -63.49
N GLU A 445 -42.88 10.07 -64.00
CA GLU A 445 -43.69 9.27 -63.06
C GLU A 445 -42.82 8.43 -62.07
N LEU A 446 -41.76 7.80 -62.53
CA LEU A 446 -40.85 7.04 -61.69
C LEU A 446 -40.09 7.94 -60.68
N VAL A 447 -39.63 9.13 -61.07
CA VAL A 447 -39.04 10.12 -60.17
C VAL A 447 -40.04 10.60 -59.12
N GLY A 448 -41.29 10.82 -59.53
CA GLY A 448 -42.35 11.18 -58.60
C GLY A 448 -42.63 10.07 -57.58
N ARG A 449 -42.65 8.80 -58.00
CA ARG A 449 -42.77 7.63 -57.08
C ARG A 449 -41.57 7.49 -56.15
N ALA A 450 -40.33 7.69 -56.66
CA ALA A 450 -39.11 7.68 -55.83
C ALA A 450 -39.15 8.75 -54.74
N ASN A 451 -39.56 9.97 -55.10
CA ASN A 451 -39.69 11.06 -54.13
C ASN A 451 -40.78 10.78 -53.09
N THR A 452 -41.89 10.22 -53.49
CA THR A 452 -42.94 9.81 -52.54
C THR A 452 -42.44 8.74 -51.57
N LEU A 453 -41.74 7.71 -52.09
CA LEU A 453 -41.14 6.67 -51.24
C LEU A 453 -40.06 7.22 -50.32
N LEU A 454 -39.23 8.17 -50.75
CA LEU A 454 -38.23 8.84 -49.94
C LEU A 454 -38.89 9.57 -48.74
N TRP A 455 -39.93 10.35 -49.00
CA TRP A 455 -40.66 11.05 -47.95
C TRP A 455 -41.40 10.08 -47.02
N ALA A 456 -42.00 9.00 -47.54
CA ALA A 456 -42.61 7.96 -46.76
C ALA A 456 -41.57 7.22 -45.85
N THR A 457 -40.38 6.92 -46.38
CA THR A 457 -39.29 6.34 -45.61
C THR A 457 -38.85 7.25 -44.45
N ARG A 458 -38.63 8.57 -44.77
CA ARG A 458 -38.26 9.53 -43.72
C ARG A 458 -39.35 9.69 -42.65
N GLY A 459 -40.62 9.75 -43.09
CA GLY A 459 -41.74 9.86 -42.17
C GLY A 459 -41.90 8.62 -41.22
N THR A 460 -41.76 7.41 -41.80
CA THR A 460 -41.83 6.18 -41.02
C THR A 460 -40.60 5.98 -40.12
N ALA A 461 -39.41 6.40 -40.55
CA ALA A 461 -38.20 6.42 -39.72
C ALA A 461 -38.38 7.38 -38.52
N ALA A 462 -38.92 8.57 -38.75
CA ALA A 462 -39.22 9.52 -37.68
C ALA A 462 -40.25 8.99 -36.70
N LEU A 463 -41.28 8.30 -37.21
CA LEU A 463 -42.28 7.61 -36.36
C LEU A 463 -41.63 6.54 -35.50
N SER A 464 -40.78 5.67 -36.09
CA SER A 464 -40.06 4.62 -35.36
C SER A 464 -39.13 5.22 -34.30
N ALA A 465 -38.44 6.32 -34.58
CA ALA A 465 -37.59 7.06 -33.62
C ALA A 465 -38.45 7.62 -32.44
N GLY A 466 -39.64 8.16 -32.74
CA GLY A 466 -40.57 8.63 -31.71
C GLY A 466 -41.09 7.49 -30.81
N LEU A 467 -41.43 6.35 -31.43
CA LEU A 467 -41.83 5.15 -30.66
C LEU A 467 -40.72 4.57 -29.81
N PHE A 468 -39.45 4.60 -30.28
CA PHE A 468 -38.27 4.26 -29.52
C PHE A 468 -38.10 5.17 -28.31
N ALA A 469 -38.19 6.48 -28.49
CA ALA A 469 -38.09 7.43 -27.39
C ALA A 469 -39.18 7.20 -26.32
N ASN A 470 -40.43 6.95 -26.78
CA ASN A 470 -41.50 6.60 -25.86
C ASN A 470 -41.25 5.29 -25.11
N MET A 471 -40.76 4.24 -25.79
CA MET A 471 -40.37 2.98 -25.16
C MET A 471 -39.30 3.17 -24.12
N ALA A 472 -38.25 3.94 -24.41
CA ALA A 472 -37.16 4.25 -23.46
C ALA A 472 -37.69 5.00 -22.23
N LEU A 473 -38.61 5.95 -22.40
CA LEU A 473 -39.27 6.63 -21.27
C LEU A 473 -40.11 5.68 -20.41
N GLN A 474 -40.88 4.75 -21.02
CA GLN A 474 -41.66 3.77 -20.28
C GLN A 474 -40.76 2.78 -19.54
N LEU A 475 -39.66 2.35 -20.16
CA LEU A 475 -38.64 1.51 -19.52
C LEU A 475 -38.06 2.21 -18.28
N ARG A 476 -37.64 3.48 -18.41
CA ARG A 476 -37.12 4.25 -17.29
C ARG A 476 -38.13 4.37 -16.13
N ARG A 477 -39.41 4.55 -16.45
CA ARG A 477 -40.45 4.62 -15.44
C ARG A 477 -40.70 3.26 -14.75
N TYR A 478 -40.62 2.16 -15.50
CA TYR A 478 -40.71 0.82 -14.98
C TYR A 478 -39.55 0.48 -14.04
N ILE A 479 -38.29 0.75 -14.46
CA ILE A 479 -37.10 0.52 -13.64
C ILE A 479 -37.15 1.34 -12.33
N ARG A 480 -37.55 2.60 -12.40
CA ARG A 480 -37.66 3.45 -11.20
C ARG A 480 -38.72 2.91 -10.22
N ALA A 481 -39.83 2.38 -10.72
CA ALA A 481 -40.85 1.77 -9.83
C ALA A 481 -40.30 0.52 -9.12
N GLY A 482 -39.49 -0.31 -9.81
CA GLY A 482 -38.85 -1.46 -9.19
C GLY A 482 -37.79 -1.06 -8.16
N GLN A 483 -37.00 0.01 -8.41
CA GLN A 483 -36.01 0.52 -7.46
C GLN A 483 -36.65 1.11 -6.20
N SER A 484 -37.71 1.91 -6.34
CA SER A 484 -38.46 2.46 -5.20
C SER A 484 -39.11 1.40 -4.31
N PHE A 485 -39.37 0.21 -4.85
CA PHE A 485 -39.83 -0.94 -4.08
C PHE A 485 -38.71 -1.59 -3.26
N HIS A 486 -37.47 -1.61 -3.78
CA HIS A 486 -36.33 -2.22 -3.08
C HIS A 486 -35.70 -1.30 -2.00
N GLU A 487 -35.86 0.00 -2.12
CA GLU A 487 -35.33 0.98 -1.14
C GLU A 487 -36.25 1.20 0.06
N ARG A 488 -37.42 0.60 0.10
CA ARG A 488 -38.45 0.67 1.16
C ARG A 488 -38.51 -0.61 1.96
#